data_2c17733ff0d41300b38c0e7096dc5d12
#
_entry.id   2c17733ff0d41300b38c0e7096dc5d12
#
_cell.length_a   1.000
_cell.length_b   1.000
_cell.length_c   1.000
_cell.angle_alpha   90.00
_cell.angle_beta   90.00
_cell.angle_gamma   90.00
#
_symmetry.space_group_name_H-M   'P 1'
#
loop_
_entity.id
_entity.type
_entity.pdbx_description
1 polymer ?
#
loop_
_entity_poly.entity_id
_entity_poly.type
_entity_poly.pdbx_seq_one_letter_code
_entity_poly.pdbx_strand_id
1 'polypeptide(L)'
;MSGEEQVPVTEQLTDNMDRGRFELCRDDNLVGWLYYTHLKPNRYALRHTEVETSHQRQGVAGALVRRVFDEIRARGGTITAICPFVVDYLSRTTAYADLVDARHPGYSDRAAAESARMPAGG
;
A
#
# COMPACT_ATOMS: atom_id res chain seq x y z
N MET A 1 20.71 0.47 31.67
CA MET A 1 20.67 0.41 31.08
C MET A 1 20.22 0.38 30.40
N SER A 2 20.12 0.35 30.15
CA SER A 2 19.82 0.31 29.40
C SER A 2 19.44 0.07 28.68
N GLY A 3 19.22 -0.23 28.57
CA GLY A 3 18.89 -0.68 27.51
C GLY A 3 18.46 -0.20 26.59
N GLU A 4 18.38 0.23 26.91
CA GLU A 4 18.06 0.71 26.10
C GLU A 4 18.37 0.64 25.16
N GLU A 5 18.75 0.22 25.22
CA GLU A 5 19.14 0.18 24.21
C GLU A 5 18.51 -0.26 23.16
N GLN A 6 17.33 -0.19 23.04
CA GLN A 6 16.66 -0.45 21.83
C GLN A 6 16.82 0.72 20.92
N VAL A 7 17.53 0.50 19.85
CA VAL A 7 17.57 1.46 18.75
C VAL A 7 16.24 1.36 18.04
N PRO A 8 15.48 2.45 17.90
CA PRO A 8 14.23 2.40 17.17
C PRO A 8 14.46 1.97 15.72
N VAL A 9 13.57 1.14 15.21
CA VAL A 9 13.60 0.76 13.80
C VAL A 9 13.40 2.01 12.96
N THR A 10 14.33 2.27 12.06
CA THR A 10 14.18 3.36 11.10
C THR A 10 13.33 2.89 9.94
N GLU A 11 12.20 3.54 9.73
CA GLU A 11 11.27 3.17 8.69
C GLU A 11 11.14 4.31 7.69
N GLN A 12 11.27 4.02 6.42
CA GLN A 12 11.27 5.05 5.39
C GLN A 12 10.51 4.57 4.17
N LEU A 13 9.64 5.44 3.66
CA LEU A 13 8.91 5.19 2.42
C LEU A 13 9.59 5.96 1.29
N THR A 14 9.80 5.30 0.17
CA THR A 14 10.38 5.89 -1.03
C THR A 14 9.46 5.62 -2.21
N ASP A 15 9.29 6.62 -3.07
CA ASP A 15 8.55 6.44 -4.31
C ASP A 15 9.54 6.11 -5.42
N ASN A 16 9.58 4.84 -5.81
CA ASN A 16 10.45 4.39 -6.90
C ASN A 16 9.67 4.51 -8.21
N MET A 17 9.73 5.68 -8.81
CA MET A 17 8.95 5.98 -10.00
C MET A 17 9.38 5.15 -11.20
N ASP A 18 10.67 4.80 -11.28
CA ASP A 18 11.16 3.99 -12.38
C ASP A 18 10.52 2.60 -12.40
N ARG A 19 10.26 2.06 -11.22
CA ARG A 19 9.62 0.75 -11.10
C ARG A 19 8.11 0.85 -10.88
N GLY A 20 7.58 2.06 -10.75
CA GLY A 20 6.14 2.25 -10.54
C GLY A 20 5.66 1.70 -9.22
N ARG A 21 6.42 1.89 -8.15
CA ARG A 21 6.04 1.35 -6.86
C ARG A 21 6.56 2.20 -5.71
N PHE A 22 5.80 2.22 -4.61
CA PHE A 22 6.29 2.70 -3.34
C PHE A 22 7.05 1.58 -2.64
N GLU A 23 8.14 1.93 -1.98
CA GLU A 23 9.01 0.96 -1.31
C GLU A 23 9.13 1.33 0.15
N LEU A 24 8.98 0.34 1.03
CA LEU A 24 9.18 0.51 2.45
C LEU A 24 10.49 -0.14 2.85
N CYS A 25 11.35 0.65 3.50
CA CYS A 25 12.62 0.15 4.03
C CYS A 25 12.59 0.24 5.54
N ARG A 26 13.14 -0.75 6.21
CA ARG A 26 13.38 -0.75 7.65
C ARG A 26 14.87 -1.01 7.86
N ASP A 27 15.52 -0.09 8.57
CA ASP A 27 16.97 -0.18 8.83
C ASP A 27 17.76 -0.39 7.54
N ASP A 28 17.39 0.36 6.49
CA ASP A 28 18.02 0.32 5.17
C ASP A 28 17.78 -0.96 4.38
N ASN A 29 16.91 -1.84 4.86
CA ASN A 29 16.53 -3.04 4.13
C ASN A 29 15.17 -2.86 3.48
N LEU A 30 15.07 -3.17 2.20
CA LEU A 30 13.79 -3.15 1.50
C LEU A 30 12.94 -4.32 2.00
N VAL A 31 11.80 -4.01 2.62
CA VAL A 31 10.96 -5.03 3.24
C VAL A 31 9.61 -5.21 2.58
N GLY A 32 9.15 -4.23 1.79
CA GLY A 32 7.89 -4.35 1.09
C GLY A 32 7.73 -3.29 0.03
N TRP A 33 6.83 -3.54 -0.92
CA TRP A 33 6.56 -2.57 -1.98
C TRP A 33 5.14 -2.70 -2.49
N LEU A 34 4.62 -1.59 -3.03
CA LEU A 34 3.25 -1.49 -3.51
C LEU A 34 3.26 -0.83 -4.88
N TYR A 35 2.88 -1.60 -5.90
CA TYR A 35 2.83 -1.12 -7.27
C TYR A 35 1.62 -0.25 -7.50
N TYR A 36 1.81 0.81 -8.27
CA TYR A 36 0.75 1.75 -8.57
C TYR A 36 0.79 2.21 -10.02
N THR A 37 -0.31 2.76 -10.48
CA THR A 37 -0.37 3.53 -11.73
C THR A 37 -0.89 4.92 -11.35
N HIS A 38 -0.14 5.95 -11.73
CA HIS A 38 -0.53 7.31 -11.45
C HIS A 38 -1.32 7.86 -12.63
N LEU A 39 -2.56 8.22 -12.39
CA LEU A 39 -3.49 8.67 -13.40
C LEU A 39 -3.88 10.12 -13.16
N LYS A 40 -4.30 10.80 -14.22
CA LYS A 40 -4.71 12.20 -14.10
C LYS A 40 -6.08 12.31 -13.49
N PRO A 41 -6.36 13.37 -12.76
CA PRO A 41 -5.46 14.49 -12.45
C PRO A 41 -4.42 14.15 -11.37
N ASN A 42 -4.75 13.30 -10.40
CA ASN A 42 -3.83 12.92 -9.33
C ASN A 42 -4.45 11.73 -8.59
N ARG A 43 -4.62 10.63 -9.30
CA ARG A 43 -5.26 9.43 -8.79
C ARG A 43 -4.26 8.28 -8.90
N TYR A 44 -4.12 7.54 -7.82
CA TYR A 44 -3.18 6.43 -7.73
C TYR A 44 -3.97 5.12 -7.68
N ALA A 45 -3.88 4.35 -8.75
CA ALA A 45 -4.46 3.00 -8.74
C ALA A 45 -3.46 2.07 -8.05
N LEU A 46 -3.82 1.57 -6.87
CA LEU A 46 -2.95 0.73 -6.06
C LEU A 46 -3.18 -0.73 -6.45
N ARG A 47 -2.18 -1.34 -7.09
CA ARG A 47 -2.39 -2.54 -7.86
C ARG A 47 -1.96 -3.83 -7.19
N HIS A 48 -0.86 -3.82 -6.46
CA HIS A 48 -0.31 -5.05 -5.92
C HIS A 48 0.68 -4.75 -4.80
N THR A 49 0.57 -5.49 -3.71
CA THR A 49 1.43 -5.33 -2.53
C THR A 49 2.24 -6.60 -2.33
N GLU A 50 3.53 -6.45 -2.08
CA GLU A 50 4.42 -7.56 -1.77
C GLU A 50 5.25 -7.25 -0.55
N VAL A 51 5.53 -8.29 0.23
CA VAL A 51 6.41 -8.20 1.38
C VAL A 51 7.54 -9.20 1.16
N GLU A 52 8.75 -8.74 1.43
CA GLU A 52 9.93 -9.58 1.31
C GLU A 52 9.76 -10.82 2.21
N THR A 53 10.11 -11.99 1.69
CA THR A 53 9.76 -13.26 2.31
C THR A 53 10.18 -13.37 3.77
N SER A 54 11.39 -12.91 4.09
CA SER A 54 11.90 -13.02 5.45
C SER A 54 11.24 -12.04 6.43
N HIS A 55 10.43 -11.11 5.91
CA HIS A 55 9.75 -10.09 6.73
C HIS A 55 8.24 -10.27 6.77
N GLN A 56 7.73 -11.38 6.28
CA GLN A 56 6.30 -11.65 6.34
C GLN A 56 5.85 -11.89 7.77
N ARG A 57 4.58 -11.58 8.05
CA ARG A 57 3.97 -11.72 9.38
C ARG A 57 4.55 -10.76 10.42
N GLN A 58 5.17 -9.67 9.98
CA GLN A 58 5.72 -8.65 10.87
C GLN A 58 4.98 -7.32 10.75
N GLY A 59 3.79 -7.34 10.16
CA GLY A 59 3.00 -6.13 10.00
C GLY A 59 3.50 -5.19 8.92
N VAL A 60 4.37 -5.66 8.03
CA VAL A 60 4.96 -4.82 7.00
C VAL A 60 3.91 -4.35 6.00
N ALA A 61 3.04 -5.24 5.55
CA ALA A 61 2.05 -4.87 4.54
C ALA A 61 1.11 -3.77 5.04
N GLY A 62 0.63 -3.89 6.28
CA GLY A 62 -0.23 -2.86 6.86
C GLY A 62 0.48 -1.53 7.03
N ALA A 63 1.73 -1.56 7.49
CA ALA A 63 2.52 -0.35 7.63
C ALA A 63 2.77 0.31 6.27
N LEU A 64 3.08 -0.48 5.27
CA LEU A 64 3.30 0.00 3.91
C LEU A 64 2.05 0.69 3.36
N VAL A 65 0.89 0.04 3.45
CA VAL A 65 -0.36 0.60 2.95
C VAL A 65 -0.68 1.91 3.65
N ARG A 66 -0.56 1.94 4.98
CA ARG A 66 -0.84 3.16 5.74
C ARG A 66 0.07 4.30 5.31
N ARG A 67 1.37 4.02 5.16
CA ARG A 67 2.31 5.05 4.74
C ARG A 67 2.04 5.55 3.32
N VAL A 68 1.68 4.65 2.43
CA VAL A 68 1.31 5.03 1.06
C VAL A 68 0.08 5.92 1.07
N PHE A 69 -0.94 5.56 1.87
CA PHE A 69 -2.15 6.37 1.99
C PHE A 69 -1.80 7.78 2.51
N ASP A 70 -0.97 7.86 3.54
CA ASP A 70 -0.59 9.15 4.11
C ASP A 70 0.19 9.99 3.09
N GLU A 71 1.05 9.35 2.31
CA GLU A 71 1.81 10.04 1.29
C GLU A 71 0.91 10.57 0.17
N ILE A 72 -0.04 9.76 -0.30
CA ILE A 72 -0.97 10.19 -1.34
C ILE A 72 -1.84 11.33 -0.83
N ARG A 73 -2.29 11.24 0.44
CA ARG A 73 -3.05 12.33 1.04
C ARG A 73 -2.23 13.61 1.08
N ALA A 74 -0.96 13.51 1.44
CA ALA A 74 -0.07 14.67 1.48
C ALA A 74 0.11 15.31 0.10
N ARG A 75 0.01 14.50 -0.95
CA ARG A 75 0.10 14.97 -2.33
C ARG A 75 -1.21 15.52 -2.86
N GLY A 76 -2.27 15.48 -2.07
CA GLY A 76 -3.59 15.92 -2.52
C GLY A 76 -4.24 14.97 -3.50
N GLY A 77 -3.79 13.71 -3.54
CA GLY A 77 -4.30 12.73 -4.48
C GLY A 77 -5.43 11.89 -3.93
N THR A 78 -5.96 11.03 -4.78
CA THR A 78 -6.96 10.03 -4.40
C THR A 78 -6.47 8.65 -4.82
N ILE A 79 -7.14 7.61 -4.32
CA ILE A 79 -6.78 6.24 -4.63
C ILE A 79 -7.91 5.49 -5.29
N THR A 80 -7.53 4.53 -6.15
CA THR A 80 -8.41 3.50 -6.69
C THR A 80 -7.88 2.17 -6.16
N ALA A 81 -8.70 1.43 -5.42
CA ALA A 81 -8.26 0.21 -4.75
C ALA A 81 -8.43 -0.99 -5.69
N ILE A 82 -7.32 -1.48 -6.22
CA ILE A 82 -7.28 -2.67 -7.08
C ILE A 82 -6.74 -3.87 -6.32
N CYS A 83 -5.68 -3.66 -5.55
CA CYS A 83 -5.02 -4.73 -4.79
C CYS A 83 -5.95 -5.29 -3.71
N PRO A 84 -6.13 -6.61 -3.64
CA PRO A 84 -7.01 -7.20 -2.61
C PRO A 84 -6.62 -6.82 -1.19
N PHE A 85 -5.33 -6.71 -0.89
CA PHE A 85 -4.90 -6.30 0.44
C PHE A 85 -5.30 -4.87 0.75
N VAL A 86 -5.18 -3.97 -0.23
CA VAL A 86 -5.59 -2.57 -0.06
C VAL A 86 -7.10 -2.49 0.17
N VAL A 87 -7.87 -3.25 -0.61
CA VAL A 87 -9.32 -3.29 -0.47
C VAL A 87 -9.70 -3.78 0.94
N ASP A 88 -9.05 -4.85 1.39
CA ASP A 88 -9.30 -5.40 2.72
C ASP A 88 -8.94 -4.38 3.82
N TYR A 89 -7.82 -3.71 3.66
CA TYR A 89 -7.38 -2.69 4.61
C TYR A 89 -8.44 -1.58 4.75
N LEU A 90 -8.95 -1.10 3.61
CA LEU A 90 -9.96 -0.05 3.62
C LEU A 90 -11.27 -0.51 4.27
N SER A 91 -11.60 -1.80 4.18
CA SER A 91 -12.82 -2.33 4.78
C SER A 91 -12.77 -2.36 6.29
N ARG A 92 -11.58 -2.25 6.87
CA ARG A 92 -11.37 -2.35 8.32
C ARG A 92 -11.26 -1.02 9.02
N THR A 93 -11.32 0.08 8.27
CA THR A 93 -11.16 1.40 8.86
C THR A 93 -11.92 2.44 8.05
N THR A 94 -12.39 3.49 8.73
CA THR A 94 -13.00 4.62 8.06
C THR A 94 -12.01 5.78 7.90
N ALA A 95 -10.79 5.63 8.42
CA ALA A 95 -9.82 6.72 8.48
C ALA A 95 -9.41 7.23 7.10
N TYR A 96 -9.53 6.39 6.07
CA TYR A 96 -9.11 6.74 4.72
C TYR A 96 -10.25 6.72 3.72
N ALA A 97 -11.49 6.72 4.20
CA ALA A 97 -12.65 6.69 3.30
C ALA A 97 -12.66 7.90 2.36
N ASP A 98 -12.25 9.05 2.85
CA ASP A 98 -12.20 10.28 2.06
C ASP A 98 -11.11 10.27 1.00
N LEU A 99 -10.13 9.38 1.12
CA LEU A 99 -9.03 9.27 0.17
C LEU A 99 -9.43 8.50 -1.09
N VAL A 100 -10.45 7.64 -0.99
CA VAL A 100 -10.89 6.81 -2.11
C VAL A 100 -11.57 7.70 -3.15
N ASP A 101 -11.17 7.55 -4.41
CA ASP A 101 -11.73 8.36 -5.49
C ASP A 101 -13.22 8.05 -5.68
N ALA A 102 -14.04 9.08 -5.67
CA ALA A 102 -15.49 8.91 -5.71
C ALA A 102 -15.98 8.31 -7.03
N ARG A 103 -15.28 8.60 -8.13
CA ARG A 103 -15.67 8.11 -9.46
C ARG A 103 -15.02 6.79 -9.82
N HIS A 104 -13.85 6.52 -9.22
CA HIS A 104 -13.06 5.34 -9.54
C HIS A 104 -12.58 4.70 -8.24
N PRO A 105 -13.49 4.19 -7.42
CA PRO A 105 -13.11 3.69 -6.10
C PRO A 105 -12.34 2.38 -6.15
N GLY A 106 -12.47 1.63 -7.24
CA GLY A 106 -11.91 0.29 -7.31
C GLY A 106 -12.89 -0.72 -6.76
N TYR A 107 -12.37 -1.83 -6.27
CA TYR A 107 -13.22 -2.91 -5.76
C TYR A 107 -13.72 -2.57 -4.36
N SER A 108 -14.93 -3.03 -4.05
CA SER A 108 -15.56 -2.75 -2.76
C SER A 108 -15.31 -3.82 -1.72
N ASP A 109 -14.90 -5.01 -2.17
CA ASP A 109 -14.56 -6.08 -1.22
C ASP A 109 -13.42 -6.93 -1.78
N ARG A 110 -12.75 -7.64 -0.88
CA ARG A 110 -11.56 -8.40 -1.21
C ARG A 110 -11.85 -9.53 -2.20
N ALA A 111 -12.99 -10.19 -2.06
CA ALA A 111 -13.34 -11.30 -2.94
C ALA A 111 -13.45 -10.83 -4.40
N ALA A 112 -14.08 -9.68 -4.63
CA ALA A 112 -14.19 -9.11 -5.97
C ALA A 112 -12.82 -8.77 -6.54
N ALA A 113 -11.93 -8.21 -5.72
CA ALA A 113 -10.58 -7.86 -6.15
C ALA A 113 -9.78 -9.11 -6.49
N GLU A 114 -9.92 -10.16 -5.69
CA GLU A 114 -9.21 -11.42 -5.94
C GLU A 114 -9.71 -12.10 -7.21
N SER A 115 -11.03 -12.10 -7.43
CA SER A 115 -11.60 -12.67 -8.64
C SER A 115 -11.11 -11.97 -9.89
N ALA A 116 -10.97 -10.66 -9.84
CA ALA A 116 -10.52 -9.87 -10.99
C ALA A 116 -9.06 -10.17 -11.33
N ARG A 117 -8.27 -10.69 -10.39
CA ARG A 117 -6.87 -11.03 -10.61
C ARG A 117 -6.69 -12.43 -11.17
N MET A 118 -7.71 -13.27 -11.16
CA MET A 118 -7.62 -14.62 -11.69
C MET A 118 -7.44 -14.56 -13.20
N PRO A 119 -6.55 -15.38 -13.77
CA PRO A 119 -6.41 -15.41 -15.22
C PRO A 119 -7.71 -15.83 -15.88
N ALA A 120 -8.03 -15.19 -17.00
CA ALA A 120 -9.18 -15.57 -17.79
C ALA A 120 -9.02 -17.03 -18.26
N GLY A 121 -10.05 -17.82 -18.07
CA GLY A 121 -10.02 -19.22 -18.47
C GLY A 121 -9.20 -20.11 -17.55
N GLY A 122 -8.67 -19.51 -16.51
CA GLY A 122 -7.86 -20.26 -15.57
C GLY A 122 -8.66 -20.91 -14.47
#